data_47891ea40c56dbf30775e4aa5af93bee
#
_entry.id   47891ea40c56dbf30775e4aa5af93bee
#
_cell.length_a   1.000
_cell.length_b   1.000
_cell.length_c   1.000
_cell.angle_alpha   90.00
_cell.angle_beta   90.00
_cell.angle_gamma   90.00
#
_symmetry.space_group_name_H-M   'P 1'
#
loop_
_entity.id
_entity.type
_entity.pdbx_description
1 polymer ?
#
loop_
_entity_poly.entity_id
_entity_poly.type
_entity_poly.pdbx_seq_one_letter_code
_entity_poly.pdbx_strand_id
1 'polypeptide(L)'
;MKEPKQMWTEEIKAESSLFAINFREIWHYRDLLFMLVKRDFITFYKQTILGPLWFIVQPLLTTLIFVILFGNIAKLSTDGIPQLAFYLAGITIWNYFAESLTKTSSVFTANASIFGKVYFPRLIMPLSIVASSLLKFAVQFALFILVVLYYTFVAQSIQPNLWILFTPVLILLMALFALGVGMIFSSLTTKYKDLTFLLAFGIQLFMYITPVVYPSSALPEKFQILAKINPLSSIFECFRYAYLGTGTFTITDLLISTLVIVFLFFTGVLVFNKVEKSFMDTV
;
A
#
# COMPACT_ATOMS: atom_id res chain seq x y z
N MET A 1 -29.61 -11.44 -50.01
CA MET A 1 -28.87 -10.27 -49.50
C MET A 1 -28.39 -10.63 -48.12
N LYS A 2 -27.08 -10.82 -47.91
CA LYS A 2 -26.51 -11.00 -46.56
C LYS A 2 -26.41 -9.61 -45.97
N GLU A 3 -27.09 -9.39 -44.84
CA GLU A 3 -26.94 -8.15 -44.04
C GLU A 3 -25.45 -7.91 -43.72
N PRO A 4 -24.95 -6.68 -43.85
CA PRO A 4 -23.56 -6.37 -43.48
C PRO A 4 -23.38 -6.66 -42.00
N LYS A 5 -22.43 -7.54 -41.62
CA LYS A 5 -22.02 -7.70 -40.23
C LYS A 5 -21.61 -6.34 -39.72
N GLN A 6 -22.44 -5.74 -38.88
CA GLN A 6 -22.07 -4.56 -38.13
C GLN A 6 -20.85 -4.95 -37.29
N MET A 7 -19.69 -4.38 -37.60
CA MET A 7 -18.51 -4.52 -36.79
C MET A 7 -18.67 -3.62 -35.58
N TRP A 8 -19.21 -4.17 -34.51
CA TRP A 8 -19.28 -3.50 -33.23
C TRP A 8 -17.85 -3.27 -32.72
N THR A 9 -17.54 -2.07 -32.30
CA THR A 9 -16.24 -1.72 -31.73
C THR A 9 -16.09 -2.30 -30.31
N GLU A 10 -17.22 -2.52 -29.62
CA GLU A 10 -17.25 -3.00 -28.26
C GLU A 10 -18.59 -3.69 -27.96
N GLU A 11 -18.58 -4.84 -27.35
CA GLU A 11 -19.77 -5.61 -26.95
C GLU A 11 -19.82 -5.62 -25.41
N ILE A 12 -20.69 -4.82 -24.82
CA ILE A 12 -20.91 -4.77 -23.37
C ILE A 12 -21.83 -5.94 -23.00
N LYS A 13 -21.27 -6.97 -22.37
CA LYS A 13 -22.04 -8.11 -21.84
C LYS A 13 -22.44 -7.88 -20.41
N ALA A 14 -23.72 -8.08 -20.10
CA ALA A 14 -24.26 -7.97 -18.73
C ALA A 14 -23.67 -9.02 -17.77
N GLU A 15 -23.15 -10.15 -18.28
CA GLU A 15 -22.57 -11.23 -17.49
C GLU A 15 -21.03 -11.18 -17.56
N SER A 16 -20.40 -10.65 -16.52
CA SER A 16 -18.97 -10.85 -16.26
C SER A 16 -18.79 -12.03 -15.29
N SER A 17 -17.83 -12.92 -15.56
CA SER A 17 -17.42 -13.96 -14.60
C SER A 17 -16.89 -13.31 -13.32
N LEU A 18 -17.26 -13.85 -12.14
CA LEU A 18 -16.76 -13.35 -10.85
C LEU A 18 -15.22 -13.41 -10.72
N PHE A 19 -14.60 -14.35 -11.45
CA PHE A 19 -13.15 -14.56 -11.48
C PHE A 19 -12.43 -13.80 -12.61
N ALA A 20 -13.16 -13.11 -13.49
CA ALA A 20 -12.53 -12.47 -14.64
C ALA A 20 -11.89 -11.13 -14.23
N ILE A 21 -10.58 -11.14 -14.04
CA ILE A 21 -9.79 -9.93 -14.17
C ILE A 21 -9.54 -9.76 -15.68
N ASN A 22 -10.31 -8.89 -16.32
CA ASN A 22 -10.12 -8.61 -17.74
C ASN A 22 -8.95 -7.63 -17.93
N PHE A 23 -7.73 -8.16 -17.90
CA PHE A 23 -6.52 -7.34 -18.09
C PHE A 23 -6.54 -6.54 -19.39
N ARG A 24 -7.16 -7.09 -20.47
CA ARG A 24 -7.27 -6.40 -21.73
C ARG A 24 -8.16 -5.16 -21.65
N GLU A 25 -9.25 -5.28 -20.91
CA GLU A 25 -10.16 -4.18 -20.66
C GLU A 25 -9.52 -3.10 -19.76
N ILE A 26 -8.85 -3.51 -18.67
CA ILE A 26 -8.09 -2.58 -17.81
C ILE A 26 -7.03 -1.84 -18.63
N TRP A 27 -6.33 -2.53 -19.52
CA TRP A 27 -5.34 -1.91 -20.40
C TRP A 27 -5.96 -0.94 -21.41
N HIS A 28 -7.16 -1.24 -21.90
CA HIS A 28 -7.91 -0.33 -22.79
C HIS A 28 -8.22 1.00 -22.09
N TYR A 29 -8.55 0.96 -20.78
CA TYR A 29 -8.84 2.15 -19.97
C TYR A 29 -7.61 2.72 -19.25
N ARG A 30 -6.37 2.41 -19.66
CA ARG A 30 -5.15 2.94 -19.04
C ARG A 30 -5.09 4.48 -19.01
N ASP A 31 -5.64 5.15 -20.03
CA ASP A 31 -5.64 6.62 -20.10
C ASP A 31 -6.54 7.22 -19.01
N LEU A 32 -7.66 6.56 -18.70
CA LEU A 32 -8.50 6.92 -17.56
C LEU A 32 -7.74 6.72 -16.24
N LEU A 33 -7.01 5.61 -16.09
CA LEU A 33 -6.19 5.36 -14.90
C LEU A 33 -5.15 6.48 -14.71
N PHE A 34 -4.41 6.86 -15.74
CA PHE A 34 -3.45 7.95 -15.68
C PHE A 34 -4.11 9.30 -15.35
N MET A 35 -5.29 9.58 -15.91
CA MET A 35 -6.04 10.79 -15.61
C MET A 35 -6.50 10.84 -14.15
N LEU A 36 -6.95 9.72 -13.58
CA LEU A 36 -7.32 9.61 -12.17
C LEU A 36 -6.11 9.80 -11.26
N VAL A 37 -4.97 9.16 -11.56
CA VAL A 37 -3.72 9.34 -10.82
C VAL A 37 -3.27 10.82 -10.84
N LYS A 38 -3.29 11.46 -12.00
CA LYS A 38 -2.95 12.88 -12.15
C LYS A 38 -3.91 13.77 -11.35
N ARG A 39 -5.22 13.50 -11.42
CA ARG A 39 -6.24 14.23 -10.64
C ARG A 39 -5.95 14.13 -9.15
N ASP A 40 -5.74 12.92 -8.63
CA ASP A 40 -5.54 12.68 -7.20
C ASP A 40 -4.26 13.34 -6.70
N PHE A 41 -3.17 13.27 -7.49
CA PHE A 41 -1.92 13.93 -7.17
C PHE A 41 -2.06 15.45 -7.16
N ILE A 42 -2.71 16.05 -8.18
CA ILE A 42 -2.92 17.50 -8.27
C ILE A 42 -3.84 17.99 -7.15
N THR A 43 -4.92 17.26 -6.86
CA THR A 43 -5.89 17.64 -5.82
C THR A 43 -5.24 17.71 -4.44
N PHE A 44 -4.25 16.86 -4.18
CA PHE A 44 -3.59 16.83 -2.87
C PHE A 44 -2.82 18.11 -2.55
N TYR A 45 -2.13 18.72 -3.53
CA TYR A 45 -1.33 19.93 -3.29
C TYR A 45 -1.98 21.23 -3.75
N LYS A 46 -3.04 21.15 -4.58
CA LYS A 46 -3.80 22.30 -5.01
C LYS A 46 -4.50 22.93 -3.79
N GLN A 47 -4.32 24.22 -3.59
CA GLN A 47 -4.88 24.98 -2.46
C GLN A 47 -4.19 24.72 -1.11
N THR A 48 -2.97 24.17 -1.08
CA THR A 48 -2.16 24.03 0.13
C THR A 48 -0.97 25.00 0.12
N ILE A 49 -0.60 25.54 1.31
CA ILE A 49 0.51 26.51 1.43
C ILE A 49 1.85 25.86 1.09
N LEU A 50 2.10 24.65 1.60
CA LEU A 50 3.36 23.93 1.41
C LEU A 50 3.37 23.05 0.15
N GLY A 51 2.22 22.85 -0.50
CA GLY A 51 2.12 22.03 -1.70
C GLY A 51 2.70 20.61 -1.51
N PRO A 52 3.52 20.13 -2.47
CA PRO A 52 4.14 18.81 -2.42
C PRO A 52 5.13 18.64 -1.26
N LEU A 53 5.60 19.72 -0.61
CA LEU A 53 6.52 19.62 0.54
C LEU A 53 5.90 18.88 1.71
N TRP A 54 4.57 18.82 1.83
CA TRP A 54 3.90 17.99 2.84
C TRP A 54 4.27 16.52 2.77
N PHE A 55 4.61 16.01 1.58
CA PHE A 55 5.05 14.61 1.42
C PHE A 55 6.39 14.33 2.09
N ILE A 56 7.19 15.38 2.36
CA ILE A 56 8.48 15.31 3.04
C ILE A 56 8.35 15.70 4.50
N VAL A 57 7.65 16.80 4.79
CA VAL A 57 7.56 17.37 6.14
C VAL A 57 6.87 16.39 7.09
N GLN A 58 5.74 15.80 6.68
CA GLN A 58 5.00 14.88 7.54
C GLN A 58 5.80 13.63 7.95
N PRO A 59 6.44 12.87 7.04
CA PRO A 59 7.30 11.74 7.42
C PRO A 59 8.48 12.14 8.30
N LEU A 60 9.11 13.30 8.03
CA LEU A 60 10.22 13.79 8.84
C LEU A 60 9.79 14.09 10.27
N LEU A 61 8.69 14.82 10.45
CA LEU A 61 8.17 15.14 11.78
C LEU A 61 7.79 13.85 12.53
N THR A 62 7.11 12.90 11.86
CA THR A 62 6.79 11.61 12.47
C THR A 62 8.04 10.84 12.86
N THR A 63 9.07 10.82 11.98
CA THR A 63 10.35 10.18 12.27
C THR A 63 11.04 10.82 13.47
N LEU A 64 11.08 12.16 13.56
CA LEU A 64 11.68 12.87 14.70
C LEU A 64 10.94 12.55 16.01
N ILE A 65 9.61 12.51 15.97
CA ILE A 65 8.81 12.10 17.14
C ILE A 65 9.15 10.65 17.55
N PHE A 66 9.31 9.74 16.58
CA PHE A 66 9.66 8.35 16.88
C PHE A 66 11.08 8.22 17.43
N VAL A 67 12.05 9.00 16.93
CA VAL A 67 13.39 9.06 17.50
C VAL A 67 13.34 9.50 18.98
N ILE A 68 12.54 10.53 19.28
CA ILE A 68 12.41 11.03 20.66
C ILE A 68 11.71 9.99 21.55
N LEU A 69 10.54 9.50 21.14
CA LEU A 69 9.72 8.63 21.98
C LEU A 69 10.31 7.23 22.13
N PHE A 70 10.60 6.59 21.00
CA PHE A 70 11.04 5.18 20.99
C PHE A 70 12.56 5.04 21.12
N GLY A 71 13.32 5.95 20.52
CA GLY A 71 14.77 5.92 20.58
C GLY A 71 15.31 6.47 21.91
N ASN A 72 14.93 7.67 22.33
CA ASN A 72 15.54 8.34 23.47
C ASN A 72 14.82 8.06 24.80
N ILE A 73 13.46 8.07 24.80
CA ILE A 73 12.68 7.87 26.03
C ILE A 73 12.51 6.38 26.33
N ALA A 74 11.94 5.61 25.39
CA ALA A 74 11.70 4.18 25.58
C ALA A 74 12.97 3.34 25.38
N LYS A 75 14.03 3.89 24.78
CA LYS A 75 15.33 3.23 24.52
C LYS A 75 15.18 1.88 23.80
N LEU A 76 14.26 1.80 22.83
CA LEU A 76 14.11 0.60 22.03
C LEU A 76 15.35 0.40 21.17
N SER A 77 15.79 -0.87 21.06
CA SER A 77 16.90 -1.24 20.19
C SER A 77 16.58 -0.91 18.73
N THR A 78 17.58 -0.49 17.99
CA THR A 78 17.55 -0.36 16.52
C THR A 78 18.61 -1.25 15.86
N ASP A 79 19.08 -2.30 16.58
CA ASP A 79 20.11 -3.25 16.14
C ASP A 79 21.41 -2.56 15.65
N GLY A 80 21.79 -1.46 16.34
CA GLY A 80 23.00 -0.68 16.02
C GLY A 80 22.85 0.28 14.83
N ILE A 81 21.68 0.36 14.21
CA ILE A 81 21.41 1.30 13.12
C ILE A 81 21.12 2.70 13.68
N PRO A 82 21.55 3.78 13.00
CA PRO A 82 21.16 5.13 13.34
C PRO A 82 19.64 5.26 13.40
N GLN A 83 19.11 5.73 14.54
CA GLN A 83 17.67 5.80 14.81
C GLN A 83 16.88 6.51 13.71
N LEU A 84 17.44 7.62 13.17
CA LEU A 84 16.78 8.37 12.08
C LEU A 84 16.56 7.50 10.84
N ALA A 85 17.57 6.75 10.40
CA ALA A 85 17.50 5.88 9.24
C ALA A 85 16.54 4.71 9.48
N PHE A 86 16.57 4.12 10.69
CA PHE A 86 15.73 3.01 11.09
C PHE A 86 14.23 3.38 11.07
N TYR A 87 13.85 4.47 11.74
CA TYR A 87 12.45 4.90 11.80
C TYR A 87 11.97 5.43 10.45
N LEU A 88 12.81 6.17 9.72
CA LEU A 88 12.42 6.66 8.39
C LEU A 88 12.18 5.52 7.40
N ALA A 89 12.99 4.45 7.43
CA ALA A 89 12.76 3.25 6.64
C ALA A 89 11.36 2.66 6.91
N GLY A 90 11.04 2.44 8.20
CA GLY A 90 9.76 1.91 8.61
C GLY A 90 8.58 2.80 8.20
N ILE A 91 8.66 4.10 8.50
CA ILE A 91 7.60 5.07 8.21
C ILE A 91 7.35 5.20 6.70
N THR A 92 8.40 5.21 5.88
CA THR A 92 8.28 5.37 4.43
C THR A 92 7.43 4.27 3.81
N ILE A 93 7.73 2.99 4.10
CA ILE A 93 6.96 1.89 3.54
C ILE A 93 5.60 1.72 4.22
N TRP A 94 5.49 2.04 5.53
CA TRP A 94 4.23 2.02 6.26
C TRP A 94 3.21 3.01 5.70
N ASN A 95 3.63 4.25 5.44
CA ASN A 95 2.75 5.28 4.90
C ASN A 95 2.16 4.88 3.55
N TYR A 96 2.96 4.27 2.68
CA TYR A 96 2.47 3.75 1.40
C TYR A 96 1.37 2.71 1.58
N PHE A 97 1.60 1.73 2.45
CA PHE A 97 0.63 0.68 2.76
C PHE A 97 -0.64 1.26 3.37
N ALA A 98 -0.51 2.03 4.46
CA ALA A 98 -1.63 2.56 5.23
C ALA A 98 -2.51 3.49 4.38
N GLU A 99 -1.91 4.37 3.57
CA GLU A 99 -2.66 5.25 2.67
C GLU A 99 -3.37 4.47 1.58
N SER A 100 -2.68 3.53 0.92
CA SER A 100 -3.25 2.68 -0.11
C SER A 100 -4.43 1.86 0.42
N LEU A 101 -4.29 1.25 1.59
CA LEU A 101 -5.35 0.48 2.24
C LEU A 101 -6.55 1.35 2.62
N THR A 102 -6.31 2.47 3.31
CA THR A 102 -7.37 3.37 3.78
C THR A 102 -8.20 3.91 2.62
N LYS A 103 -7.56 4.38 1.55
CA LYS A 103 -8.26 4.93 0.39
C LYS A 103 -8.98 3.86 -0.42
N THR A 104 -8.38 2.68 -0.60
CA THR A 104 -9.00 1.56 -1.31
C THR A 104 -10.23 1.05 -0.57
N SER A 105 -10.21 1.05 0.76
CA SER A 105 -11.34 0.58 1.58
C SER A 105 -12.61 1.42 1.47
N SER A 106 -12.52 2.64 0.96
CA SER A 106 -13.65 3.56 0.77
C SER A 106 -13.99 3.81 -0.70
N VAL A 107 -13.46 3.02 -1.63
CA VAL A 107 -13.59 3.25 -3.08
C VAL A 107 -15.05 3.36 -3.52
N PHE A 108 -15.91 2.44 -3.11
CA PHE A 108 -17.32 2.47 -3.51
C PHE A 108 -18.04 3.69 -2.97
N THR A 109 -17.89 3.98 -1.69
CA THR A 109 -18.58 5.10 -1.03
C THR A 109 -18.06 6.45 -1.48
N ALA A 110 -16.75 6.60 -1.65
CA ALA A 110 -16.13 7.85 -2.06
C ALA A 110 -16.37 8.20 -3.54
N ASN A 111 -16.61 7.20 -4.41
CA ASN A 111 -16.76 7.40 -5.85
C ASN A 111 -18.15 6.99 -6.38
N ALA A 112 -19.15 6.87 -5.50
CA ALA A 112 -20.52 6.48 -5.87
C ALA A 112 -21.10 7.34 -7.00
N SER A 113 -20.87 8.65 -6.95
CA SER A 113 -21.35 9.62 -7.97
C SER A 113 -20.74 9.40 -9.37
N ILE A 114 -19.55 8.81 -9.45
CA ILE A 114 -18.87 8.53 -10.72
C ILE A 114 -19.35 7.20 -11.28
N PHE A 115 -19.46 6.17 -10.43
CA PHE A 115 -19.91 4.84 -10.82
C PHE A 115 -21.33 4.80 -11.43
N GLY A 116 -22.19 5.73 -11.02
CA GLY A 116 -23.55 5.85 -11.55
C GLY A 116 -23.67 6.59 -12.89
N LYS A 117 -22.60 7.29 -13.34
CA LYS A 117 -22.68 8.15 -14.52
C LYS A 117 -21.87 7.66 -15.72
N VAL A 118 -20.81 6.90 -15.49
CA VAL A 118 -19.88 6.47 -16.54
C VAL A 118 -19.57 4.98 -16.38
N TYR A 119 -19.64 4.25 -17.49
CA TYR A 119 -19.24 2.85 -17.52
C TYR A 119 -17.73 2.74 -17.73
N PHE A 120 -17.06 2.04 -16.82
CA PHE A 120 -15.68 1.60 -16.91
C PHE A 120 -15.43 0.44 -15.92
N PRO A 121 -14.39 -0.38 -16.13
CA PRO A 121 -14.05 -1.45 -15.17
C PRO A 121 -13.74 -0.88 -13.80
N ARG A 122 -14.54 -1.20 -12.80
CA ARG A 122 -14.45 -0.56 -11.46
C ARG A 122 -13.13 -0.82 -10.74
N LEU A 123 -12.40 -1.89 -11.12
CA LEU A 123 -11.05 -2.17 -10.63
C LEU A 123 -10.05 -1.04 -10.96
N ILE A 124 -10.31 -0.20 -11.97
CA ILE A 124 -9.47 0.95 -12.31
C ILE A 124 -9.36 1.92 -11.13
N MET A 125 -10.44 2.09 -10.34
CA MET A 125 -10.41 3.00 -9.19
C MET A 125 -9.45 2.53 -8.08
N PRO A 126 -9.52 1.30 -7.54
CA PRO A 126 -8.53 0.80 -6.60
C PRO A 126 -7.09 0.87 -7.14
N LEU A 127 -6.90 0.50 -8.41
CA LEU A 127 -5.59 0.56 -9.06
C LEU A 127 -5.05 2.00 -9.16
N SER A 128 -5.89 2.97 -9.53
CA SER A 128 -5.48 4.38 -9.59
C SER A 128 -5.11 4.94 -8.22
N ILE A 129 -5.78 4.52 -7.15
CA ILE A 129 -5.48 4.91 -5.78
C ILE A 129 -4.08 4.43 -5.37
N VAL A 130 -3.80 3.15 -5.59
CA VAL A 130 -2.49 2.57 -5.24
C VAL A 130 -1.37 3.19 -6.08
N ALA A 131 -1.62 3.44 -7.38
CA ALA A 131 -0.67 4.14 -8.25
C ALA A 131 -0.44 5.60 -7.82
N SER A 132 -1.48 6.32 -7.37
CA SER A 132 -1.35 7.67 -6.82
C SER A 132 -0.54 7.69 -5.51
N SER A 133 -0.77 6.70 -4.64
CA SER A 133 -0.01 6.54 -3.40
C SER A 133 1.46 6.20 -3.68
N LEU A 134 1.76 5.51 -4.79
CA LEU A 134 3.13 5.21 -5.22
C LEU A 134 3.91 6.49 -5.60
N LEU A 135 3.26 7.50 -6.16
CA LEU A 135 3.91 8.79 -6.45
C LEU A 135 4.35 9.49 -5.16
N LYS A 136 3.51 9.47 -4.12
CA LYS A 136 3.88 10.01 -2.81
C LYS A 136 4.99 9.21 -2.16
N PHE A 137 4.88 7.87 -2.23
CA PHE A 137 5.94 6.98 -1.77
C PHE A 137 7.26 7.31 -2.46
N ALA A 138 7.29 7.56 -3.78
CA ALA A 138 8.51 7.88 -4.50
C ALA A 138 9.21 9.14 -3.95
N VAL A 139 8.46 10.17 -3.55
CA VAL A 139 9.02 11.37 -2.91
C VAL A 139 9.60 11.05 -1.52
N GLN A 140 8.87 10.30 -0.70
CA GLN A 140 9.34 9.87 0.63
C GLN A 140 10.53 8.92 0.53
N PHE A 141 10.51 8.05 -0.45
CA PHE A 141 11.59 7.11 -0.72
C PHE A 141 12.87 7.84 -1.20
N ALA A 142 12.73 8.87 -2.04
CA ALA A 142 13.88 9.72 -2.41
C ALA A 142 14.53 10.38 -1.18
N LEU A 143 13.72 10.90 -0.24
CA LEU A 143 14.22 11.41 1.03
C LEU A 143 14.94 10.33 1.84
N PHE A 144 14.35 9.13 1.95
CA PHE A 144 14.98 7.99 2.63
C PHE A 144 16.31 7.62 1.99
N ILE A 145 16.41 7.57 0.66
CA ILE A 145 17.66 7.29 -0.06
C ILE A 145 18.71 8.35 0.26
N LEU A 146 18.38 9.64 0.32
CA LEU A 146 19.32 10.69 0.72
C LEU A 146 19.89 10.44 2.12
N VAL A 147 19.06 10.03 3.07
CA VAL A 147 19.49 9.68 4.43
C VAL A 147 20.40 8.45 4.42
N VAL A 148 20.05 7.41 3.66
CA VAL A 148 20.89 6.20 3.51
C VAL A 148 22.24 6.56 2.91
N LEU A 149 22.30 7.37 1.85
CA LEU A 149 23.53 7.80 1.22
C LEU A 149 24.43 8.57 2.22
N TYR A 150 23.84 9.47 3.02
CA TYR A 150 24.58 10.18 4.06
C TYR A 150 25.23 9.21 5.07
N TYR A 151 24.46 8.24 5.59
CA TYR A 151 24.97 7.29 6.57
C TYR A 151 25.93 6.26 5.97
N THR A 152 25.83 5.98 4.68
CA THR A 152 26.76 5.07 3.98
C THR A 152 28.09 5.76 3.67
N PHE A 153 28.06 6.96 3.08
CA PHE A 153 29.29 7.59 2.55
C PHE A 153 29.95 8.54 3.54
N VAL A 154 29.18 9.23 4.38
CA VAL A 154 29.73 10.23 5.32
C VAL A 154 29.93 9.62 6.71
N ALA A 155 28.88 9.02 7.28
CA ALA A 155 28.94 8.45 8.63
C ALA A 155 29.49 7.02 8.66
N GLN A 156 29.53 6.32 7.53
CA GLN A 156 30.04 4.94 7.37
C GLN A 156 29.45 3.95 8.37
N SER A 157 28.18 4.15 8.74
CA SER A 157 27.48 3.36 9.76
C SER A 157 26.44 2.38 9.20
N ILE A 158 26.19 2.42 7.89
CA ILE A 158 25.23 1.57 7.18
C ILE A 158 25.91 0.94 5.97
N GLN A 159 25.57 -0.31 5.67
CA GLN A 159 26.09 -1.07 4.53
C GLN A 159 24.94 -1.62 3.69
N PRO A 160 24.45 -0.86 2.70
CA PRO A 160 23.44 -1.35 1.75
C PRO A 160 23.98 -2.55 0.96
N ASN A 161 23.10 -3.48 0.61
CA ASN A 161 23.50 -4.69 -0.10
C ASN A 161 22.66 -4.94 -1.38
N LEU A 162 22.96 -6.00 -2.13
CA LEU A 162 22.31 -6.30 -3.41
C LEU A 162 20.79 -6.56 -3.31
N TRP A 163 20.24 -6.80 -2.12
CA TRP A 163 18.80 -6.96 -1.93
C TRP A 163 17.99 -5.69 -2.22
N ILE A 164 18.65 -4.54 -2.39
CA ILE A 164 18.02 -3.31 -2.89
C ILE A 164 17.30 -3.57 -4.23
N LEU A 165 17.82 -4.42 -5.10
CA LEU A 165 17.17 -4.79 -6.37
C LEU A 165 15.82 -5.47 -6.18
N PHE A 166 15.54 -5.99 -4.99
CA PHE A 166 14.27 -6.63 -4.65
C PHE A 166 13.19 -5.62 -4.21
N THR A 167 13.54 -4.35 -4.03
CA THR A 167 12.61 -3.28 -3.61
C THR A 167 11.33 -3.18 -4.46
N PRO A 168 11.38 -3.24 -5.80
CA PRO A 168 10.15 -3.20 -6.61
C PRO A 168 9.18 -4.34 -6.29
N VAL A 169 9.71 -5.53 -5.97
CA VAL A 169 8.89 -6.68 -5.58
C VAL A 169 8.26 -6.44 -4.21
N LEU A 170 9.01 -5.92 -3.24
CA LEU A 170 8.48 -5.59 -1.90
C LEU A 170 7.34 -4.55 -1.99
N ILE A 171 7.54 -3.50 -2.80
CA ILE A 171 6.51 -2.47 -3.04
C ILE A 171 5.27 -3.08 -3.71
N LEU A 172 5.45 -3.97 -4.70
CA LEU A 172 4.37 -4.67 -5.34
C LEU A 172 3.58 -5.54 -4.36
N LEU A 173 4.26 -6.28 -3.48
CA LEU A 173 3.62 -7.10 -2.45
C LEU A 173 2.79 -6.23 -1.50
N MET A 174 3.30 -5.07 -1.08
CA MET A 174 2.56 -4.12 -0.26
C MET A 174 1.33 -3.56 -1.00
N ALA A 175 1.48 -3.24 -2.29
CA ALA A 175 0.37 -2.81 -3.15
C ALA A 175 -0.72 -3.87 -3.23
N LEU A 176 -0.35 -5.13 -3.50
CA LEU A 176 -1.29 -6.26 -3.58
C LEU A 176 -2.00 -6.51 -2.25
N PHE A 177 -1.29 -6.41 -1.13
CA PHE A 177 -1.89 -6.56 0.18
C PHE A 177 -2.88 -5.44 0.49
N ALA A 178 -2.50 -4.19 0.25
CA ALA A 178 -3.39 -3.03 0.42
C ALA A 178 -4.62 -3.10 -0.50
N LEU A 179 -4.45 -3.52 -1.76
CA LEU A 179 -5.55 -3.75 -2.68
C LEU A 179 -6.47 -4.87 -2.20
N GLY A 180 -5.93 -6.03 -1.85
CA GLY A 180 -6.71 -7.20 -1.46
C GLY A 180 -7.59 -6.90 -0.24
N VAL A 181 -6.97 -6.47 0.86
CA VAL A 181 -7.69 -6.12 2.09
C VAL A 181 -8.58 -4.90 1.87
N GLY A 182 -8.10 -3.87 1.16
CA GLY A 182 -8.87 -2.67 0.86
C GLY A 182 -10.14 -2.96 0.06
N MET A 183 -10.10 -3.83 -0.95
CA MET A 183 -11.26 -4.24 -1.73
C MET A 183 -12.27 -5.04 -0.89
N ILE A 184 -11.81 -5.91 0.02
CA ILE A 184 -12.68 -6.61 0.97
C ILE A 184 -13.43 -5.58 1.84
N PHE A 185 -12.69 -4.65 2.46
CA PHE A 185 -13.30 -3.62 3.29
C PHE A 185 -14.18 -2.66 2.50
N SER A 186 -13.79 -2.26 1.27
CA SER A 186 -14.63 -1.45 0.41
C SER A 186 -15.99 -2.09 0.16
N SER A 187 -15.99 -3.40 -0.06
CA SER A 187 -17.21 -4.17 -0.26
C SER A 187 -18.09 -4.25 0.99
N LEU A 188 -17.49 -4.34 2.16
CA LEU A 188 -18.20 -4.39 3.44
C LEU A 188 -18.75 -3.02 3.86
N THR A 189 -17.98 -1.94 3.61
CA THR A 189 -18.36 -0.57 3.98
C THR A 189 -19.52 0.00 3.15
N THR A 190 -19.86 -0.62 2.01
CA THR A 190 -21.08 -0.29 1.28
C THR A 190 -22.33 -0.57 2.12
N LYS A 191 -22.31 -1.64 2.91
CA LYS A 191 -23.42 -2.07 3.76
C LYS A 191 -23.31 -1.56 5.20
N TYR A 192 -22.09 -1.54 5.74
CA TYR A 192 -21.81 -1.22 7.15
C TYR A 192 -20.80 -0.07 7.22
N LYS A 193 -21.29 1.17 7.32
CA LYS A 193 -20.47 2.39 7.30
C LYS A 193 -19.51 2.53 8.50
N ASP A 194 -19.86 1.93 9.63
CA ASP A 194 -19.06 1.89 10.86
C ASP A 194 -17.74 1.12 10.71
N LEU A 195 -17.67 0.17 9.77
CA LEU A 195 -16.43 -0.55 9.46
C LEU A 195 -15.30 0.38 8.97
N THR A 196 -15.61 1.57 8.47
CA THR A 196 -14.60 2.57 8.10
C THR A 196 -13.81 3.03 9.34
N PHE A 197 -14.51 3.26 10.47
CA PHE A 197 -13.86 3.65 11.73
C PHE A 197 -13.06 2.48 12.31
N LEU A 198 -13.63 1.26 12.27
CA LEU A 198 -12.94 0.06 12.73
C LEU A 198 -11.64 -0.17 11.94
N LEU A 199 -11.67 0.02 10.62
CA LEU A 199 -10.49 -0.13 9.78
C LEU A 199 -9.43 0.92 10.09
N ALA A 200 -9.81 2.21 10.24
CA ALA A 200 -8.88 3.27 10.57
C ALA A 200 -8.15 2.99 11.89
N PHE A 201 -8.90 2.58 12.92
CA PHE A 201 -8.34 2.15 14.19
C PHE A 201 -7.48 0.87 14.04
N GLY A 202 -7.97 -0.10 13.26
CA GLY A 202 -7.25 -1.34 12.98
C GLY A 202 -5.90 -1.10 12.30
N ILE A 203 -5.83 -0.20 11.32
CA ILE A 203 -4.57 0.17 10.66
C ILE A 203 -3.58 0.77 11.66
N GLN A 204 -4.06 1.64 12.57
CA GLN A 204 -3.22 2.23 13.60
C GLN A 204 -2.66 1.16 14.56
N LEU A 205 -3.49 0.22 15.02
CA LEU A 205 -3.02 -0.90 15.85
C LEU A 205 -2.08 -1.83 15.08
N PHE A 206 -2.35 -2.07 13.81
CA PHE A 206 -1.55 -2.96 12.96
C PHE A 206 -0.13 -2.41 12.75
N MET A 207 0.07 -1.07 12.81
CA MET A 207 1.39 -0.47 12.81
C MET A 207 2.25 -0.92 14.00
N TYR A 208 1.64 -1.09 15.18
CA TYR A 208 2.36 -1.53 16.37
C TYR A 208 2.59 -3.03 16.42
N ILE A 209 1.77 -3.83 15.74
CA ILE A 209 1.98 -5.28 15.59
C ILE A 209 3.03 -5.57 14.51
N THR A 210 3.14 -4.69 13.52
CA THR A 210 4.16 -4.78 12.47
C THR A 210 5.47 -4.17 13.00
N PRO A 211 6.65 -4.75 12.69
CA PRO A 211 7.93 -4.24 13.15
C PRO A 211 8.31 -2.92 12.45
N VAL A 212 7.48 -1.87 12.62
CA VAL A 212 7.72 -0.52 12.07
C VAL A 212 8.66 0.26 12.99
N VAL A 213 8.38 0.23 14.31
CA VAL A 213 9.07 1.04 15.32
C VAL A 213 10.09 0.26 16.14
N TYR A 214 10.20 -1.04 15.95
CA TYR A 214 11.14 -1.93 16.61
C TYR A 214 11.63 -3.00 15.62
N PRO A 215 12.82 -3.56 15.77
CA PRO A 215 13.26 -4.72 15.00
C PRO A 215 12.61 -6.01 15.54
N SER A 216 12.38 -6.99 14.69
CA SER A 216 11.79 -8.28 15.11
C SER A 216 12.66 -9.02 16.12
N SER A 217 13.98 -8.78 16.14
CA SER A 217 14.94 -9.29 17.11
C SER A 217 14.67 -8.84 18.55
N ALA A 218 14.09 -7.65 18.74
CA ALA A 218 13.79 -7.10 20.06
C ALA A 218 12.52 -7.69 20.70
N LEU A 219 11.74 -8.48 19.94
CA LEU A 219 10.52 -9.09 20.47
C LEU A 219 10.84 -10.28 21.38
N PRO A 220 10.20 -10.37 22.58
CA PRO A 220 10.22 -11.59 23.38
C PRO A 220 9.74 -12.80 22.57
N GLU A 221 10.29 -13.99 22.83
CA GLU A 221 9.98 -15.23 22.09
C GLU A 221 8.47 -15.50 21.93
N LYS A 222 7.68 -15.20 22.97
CA LYS A 222 6.22 -15.36 22.96
C LYS A 222 5.52 -14.51 21.88
N PHE A 223 6.08 -13.37 21.52
CA PHE A 223 5.50 -12.43 20.54
C PHE A 223 6.12 -12.57 19.15
N GLN A 224 7.22 -13.30 18.98
CA GLN A 224 7.83 -13.56 17.67
C GLN A 224 6.88 -14.32 16.73
N ILE A 225 6.00 -15.15 17.27
CA ILE A 225 4.96 -15.86 16.50
C ILE A 225 4.02 -14.83 15.82
N LEU A 226 3.62 -13.78 16.52
CA LEU A 226 2.76 -12.73 15.95
C LEU A 226 3.45 -11.98 14.80
N ALA A 227 4.75 -11.71 14.96
CA ALA A 227 5.53 -11.10 13.89
C ALA A 227 5.67 -12.04 12.67
N LYS A 228 5.82 -13.35 12.87
CA LYS A 228 5.89 -14.34 11.77
C LYS A 228 4.57 -14.54 11.04
N ILE A 229 3.44 -14.45 11.73
CA ILE A 229 2.11 -14.58 11.11
C ILE A 229 1.77 -13.31 10.30
N ASN A 230 2.30 -12.15 10.69
CA ASN A 230 2.04 -10.90 9.99
C ASN A 230 2.80 -10.86 8.64
N PRO A 231 2.10 -10.85 7.49
CA PRO A 231 2.75 -10.89 6.18
C PRO A 231 3.58 -9.63 5.87
N LEU A 232 3.37 -8.52 6.58
CA LEU A 232 4.20 -7.33 6.42
C LEU A 232 5.55 -7.45 7.11
N SER A 233 5.68 -8.24 8.17
CA SER A 233 6.92 -8.31 8.95
C SER A 233 8.13 -8.71 8.11
N SER A 234 8.00 -9.74 7.27
CA SER A 234 9.08 -10.18 6.39
C SER A 234 9.43 -9.13 5.31
N ILE A 235 8.45 -8.36 4.85
CA ILE A 235 8.67 -7.27 3.90
C ILE A 235 9.48 -6.14 4.57
N PHE A 236 9.11 -5.73 5.79
CA PHE A 236 9.81 -4.70 6.56
C PHE A 236 11.23 -5.10 6.90
N GLU A 237 11.43 -6.33 7.38
CA GLU A 237 12.76 -6.85 7.71
C GLU A 237 13.64 -7.01 6.46
N CYS A 238 13.09 -7.50 5.34
CA CYS A 238 13.81 -7.58 4.07
C CYS A 238 14.22 -6.19 3.56
N PHE A 239 13.34 -5.20 3.65
CA PHE A 239 13.63 -3.83 3.26
C PHE A 239 14.74 -3.21 4.12
N ARG A 240 14.69 -3.40 5.45
CA ARG A 240 15.75 -2.94 6.35
C ARG A 240 17.08 -3.64 6.05
N TYR A 241 17.04 -4.95 5.87
CA TYR A 241 18.25 -5.69 5.50
C TYR A 241 18.87 -5.16 4.22
N ALA A 242 18.07 -4.88 3.21
CA ALA A 242 18.53 -4.38 1.92
C ALA A 242 19.24 -3.02 2.03
N TYR A 243 18.67 -2.07 2.74
CA TYR A 243 19.14 -0.68 2.80
C TYR A 243 20.05 -0.37 3.99
N LEU A 244 19.82 -1.03 5.13
CA LEU A 244 20.48 -0.72 6.39
C LEU A 244 21.50 -1.77 6.81
N GLY A 245 21.52 -2.93 6.14
CA GLY A 245 22.46 -4.02 6.39
C GLY A 245 22.09 -4.92 7.58
N THR A 246 21.00 -4.63 8.30
CA THR A 246 20.53 -5.43 9.45
C THR A 246 19.05 -5.75 9.28
N GLY A 247 18.66 -6.97 9.65
CA GLY A 247 17.29 -7.47 9.57
C GLY A 247 17.27 -8.98 9.73
N THR A 248 16.20 -9.48 10.34
CA THR A 248 16.03 -10.91 10.63
C THR A 248 14.92 -11.49 9.77
N PHE A 249 15.13 -11.57 8.45
CA PHE A 249 14.17 -12.25 7.59
C PHE A 249 14.74 -13.55 7.04
N THR A 250 13.86 -14.51 6.74
CA THR A 250 14.21 -15.70 5.97
C THR A 250 13.47 -15.68 4.63
N ILE A 251 14.06 -16.32 3.61
CA ILE A 251 13.39 -16.46 2.30
C ILE A 251 12.07 -17.23 2.47
N THR A 252 12.02 -18.19 3.39
CA THR A 252 10.81 -18.96 3.69
C THR A 252 9.69 -18.06 4.21
N ASP A 253 9.99 -17.15 5.17
CA ASP A 253 9.01 -16.20 5.70
C ASP A 253 8.48 -15.25 4.62
N LEU A 254 9.36 -14.79 3.72
CA LEU A 254 8.97 -13.94 2.61
C LEU A 254 8.08 -14.69 1.60
N LEU A 255 8.35 -15.97 1.32
CA LEU A 255 7.50 -16.80 0.45
C LEU A 255 6.13 -17.05 1.08
N ILE A 256 6.06 -17.37 2.38
CA ILE A 256 4.79 -17.55 3.10
C ILE A 256 3.99 -16.25 3.05
N SER A 257 4.61 -15.10 3.34
CA SER A 257 3.98 -13.80 3.25
C SER A 257 3.45 -13.51 1.85
N THR A 258 4.23 -13.83 0.82
CA THR A 258 3.81 -13.68 -0.58
C THR A 258 2.57 -14.53 -0.88
N LEU A 259 2.52 -15.78 -0.46
CA LEU A 259 1.35 -16.66 -0.65
C LEU A 259 0.11 -16.10 0.05
N VAL A 260 0.25 -15.64 1.29
CA VAL A 260 -0.86 -15.03 2.04
C VAL A 260 -1.36 -13.76 1.35
N ILE A 261 -0.46 -12.90 0.89
CA ILE A 261 -0.80 -11.65 0.20
C ILE A 261 -1.53 -11.93 -1.11
N VAL A 262 -1.03 -12.87 -1.91
CA VAL A 262 -1.64 -13.27 -3.18
C VAL A 262 -3.03 -13.87 -2.94
N PHE A 263 -3.19 -14.72 -1.94
CA PHE A 263 -4.49 -15.27 -1.54
C PHE A 263 -5.48 -14.17 -1.15
N LEU A 264 -5.07 -13.22 -0.30
CA LEU A 264 -5.91 -12.09 0.12
C LEU A 264 -6.26 -11.17 -1.06
N PHE A 265 -5.34 -10.95 -1.99
CA PHE A 265 -5.60 -10.17 -3.20
C PHE A 265 -6.69 -10.81 -4.07
N PHE A 266 -6.57 -12.09 -4.38
CA PHE A 266 -7.59 -12.79 -5.18
C PHE A 266 -8.94 -12.84 -4.47
N THR A 267 -8.95 -13.09 -3.15
CA THR A 267 -10.17 -13.03 -2.34
C THR A 267 -10.80 -11.63 -2.40
N GLY A 268 -9.98 -10.58 -2.28
CA GLY A 268 -10.41 -9.20 -2.40
C GLY A 268 -11.06 -8.89 -3.74
N VAL A 269 -10.44 -9.32 -4.84
CA VAL A 269 -11.00 -9.15 -6.20
C VAL A 269 -12.34 -9.85 -6.33
N LEU A 270 -12.46 -11.09 -5.84
CA LEU A 270 -13.71 -11.86 -5.91
C LEU A 270 -14.85 -11.18 -5.15
N VAL A 271 -14.57 -10.74 -3.93
CA VAL A 271 -15.57 -10.04 -3.09
C VAL A 271 -15.96 -8.71 -3.73
N PHE A 272 -14.99 -7.98 -4.24
CA PHE A 272 -15.20 -6.69 -4.91
C PHE A 272 -16.09 -6.84 -6.16
N ASN A 273 -15.76 -7.80 -7.05
CA ASN A 273 -16.54 -8.06 -8.25
C ASN A 273 -17.97 -8.55 -7.93
N LYS A 274 -18.16 -9.28 -6.81
CA LYS A 274 -19.48 -9.71 -6.36
C LYS A 274 -20.34 -8.52 -5.94
N VAL A 275 -19.79 -7.60 -5.16
CA VAL A 275 -20.50 -6.42 -4.66
C VAL A 275 -20.73 -5.41 -5.78
N GLU A 276 -19.80 -5.29 -6.72
CA GLU A 276 -19.95 -4.45 -7.90
C GLU A 276 -21.28 -4.66 -8.62
N LYS A 277 -21.71 -5.92 -8.77
CA LYS A 277 -22.95 -6.26 -9.47
C LYS A 277 -24.22 -5.77 -8.74
N SER A 278 -24.20 -5.78 -7.41
CA SER A 278 -25.33 -5.38 -6.58
C SER A 278 -25.27 -3.94 -6.06
N PHE A 279 -24.13 -3.25 -6.27
CA PHE A 279 -23.91 -1.90 -5.74
C PHE A 279 -24.88 -0.86 -6.32
N MET A 280 -25.22 -0.97 -7.61
CA MET A 280 -26.12 -0.04 -8.28
C MET A 280 -27.57 -0.19 -7.81
N ASP A 281 -27.92 -1.34 -7.23
CA ASP A 281 -29.26 -1.60 -6.70
C ASP A 281 -29.43 -1.08 -5.26
N THR A 282 -28.31 -0.68 -4.61
CA THR A 282 -28.27 -0.29 -3.19
C THR A 282 -27.98 1.19 -2.96
N VAL A 283 -27.62 1.95 -4.00
CA VAL A 283 -27.36 3.39 -4.01
C VAL A 283 -28.36 4.13 -4.87
#